data_33dd892dd676c2e3180a335f672b3c11
#
_entry.id   33dd892dd676c2e3180a335f672b3c11
#
_cell.length_a   1.000
_cell.length_b   1.000
_cell.length_c   1.000
_cell.angle_alpha   90.00
_cell.angle_beta   90.00
_cell.angle_gamma   90.00
#
_symmetry.space_group_name_H-M   'P 1'
#
loop_
_entity.id
_entity.type
_entity.pdbx_description
1 polymer ?
#
loop_
_entity_poly.entity_id
_entity_poly.type
_entity_poly.pdbx_seq_one_letter_code
_entity_poly.pdbx_strand_id
1 'polypeptide(L)'
;MIKKILLSFIAIFTVVSGLIIFYWRDVQYNPDKGDFFLYFLLLPAIITLAILSPWLIYSAYKSYKEKKEKAANQSQDDDSQKQTTTPDQPLEQLDFHIYSAFAIHALGENEAIVQEIQDFKSPDLDDQLLNSYGLPLLSYRIKDLAESSEEDFQYVASPRQIRIMSLIRHQLEQNIENLYHLAEHLKRSILFYESHQIREYHMHPAWVDPNSEYDDTETPVVEVHRLNRLNLHILLPEDLLHIWNDEQSNDLILEFFTEIGIISQKVHIEYHFLGERVAYQEFIHLLKRIQKKEHEVFLMLAVDSEIDQDLIDEKSWMVKDYIPAEFATSCLIADPSLKIEELEPAKNLKIVIGQEKTAKVLNTLNLNELPQYAGEEPYVLVVSDQTDIKAAKHLQQQITQTSVEPHHFIYVKSSLGHTQHLVDIYGFMLSMHFPEHIVPFVFGENTVSAHTFVQSVTENSEDDAMVLNS
;
A
#
# COMPACT_ATOMS: atom_id res chain seq x y z
N MET A 1 -29.45 -0.57 -12.01
CA MET A 1 -30.60 0.35 -11.83
C MET A 1 -30.73 1.33 -12.99
N ILE A 2 -29.72 2.11 -13.30
CA ILE A 2 -29.68 3.12 -14.39
C ILE A 2 -30.04 2.53 -15.76
N LYS A 3 -29.51 1.34 -16.13
CA LYS A 3 -29.81 0.68 -17.41
C LYS A 3 -31.31 0.39 -17.62
N LYS A 4 -32.06 0.03 -16.57
CA LYS A 4 -33.50 -0.24 -16.67
C LYS A 4 -34.30 1.06 -16.84
N ILE A 5 -33.90 2.14 -16.16
CA ILE A 5 -34.54 3.48 -16.31
C ILE A 5 -34.31 4.01 -17.71
N LEU A 6 -33.09 3.90 -18.24
CA LEU A 6 -32.76 4.34 -19.59
C LEU A 6 -33.53 3.56 -20.65
N LEU A 7 -33.67 2.24 -20.52
CA LEU A 7 -34.42 1.39 -21.45
C LEU A 7 -35.92 1.77 -21.43
N SER A 8 -36.49 1.98 -20.24
CA SER A 8 -37.91 2.44 -20.12
C SER A 8 -38.11 3.80 -20.73
N PHE A 9 -37.18 4.73 -20.55
CA PHE A 9 -37.25 6.06 -21.16
C PHE A 9 -37.25 5.97 -22.71
N ILE A 10 -36.35 5.18 -23.30
CA ILE A 10 -36.27 5.00 -24.75
C ILE A 10 -37.57 4.40 -25.29
N ALA A 11 -38.12 3.38 -24.62
CA ALA A 11 -39.38 2.76 -25.05
C ALA A 11 -40.55 3.75 -25.03
N ILE A 12 -40.72 4.52 -23.92
CA ILE A 12 -41.76 5.50 -23.77
C ILE A 12 -41.57 6.65 -24.79
N PHE A 13 -40.32 7.10 -24.95
CA PHE A 13 -39.98 8.14 -25.94
C PHE A 13 -40.40 7.71 -27.35
N THR A 14 -40.11 6.49 -27.77
CA THR A 14 -40.46 5.98 -29.10
C THR A 14 -41.99 5.98 -29.32
N VAL A 15 -42.74 5.47 -28.33
CA VAL A 15 -44.21 5.39 -28.42
C VAL A 15 -44.84 6.76 -28.43
N VAL A 16 -44.44 7.65 -27.51
CA VAL A 16 -45.00 9.02 -27.40
C VAL A 16 -44.65 9.83 -28.63
N SER A 17 -43.43 9.76 -29.13
CA SER A 17 -43.03 10.47 -30.36
C SER A 17 -43.82 9.99 -31.58
N GLY A 18 -44.05 8.67 -31.68
CA GLY A 18 -44.90 8.11 -32.76
C GLY A 18 -46.32 8.62 -32.72
N LEU A 19 -46.97 8.69 -31.54
CA LEU A 19 -48.32 9.21 -31.35
C LEU A 19 -48.41 10.72 -31.67
N ILE A 20 -47.42 11.50 -31.28
CA ILE A 20 -47.35 12.93 -31.53
C ILE A 20 -47.24 13.21 -33.04
N ILE A 21 -46.35 12.49 -33.72
CA ILE A 21 -46.19 12.65 -35.19
C ILE A 21 -47.45 12.24 -35.90
N PHE A 22 -48.12 11.15 -35.47
CA PHE A 22 -49.38 10.71 -36.04
C PHE A 22 -50.47 11.76 -35.85
N TYR A 23 -50.63 12.34 -34.65
CA TYR A 23 -51.58 13.40 -34.32
C TYR A 23 -51.32 14.67 -35.12
N TRP A 24 -50.05 15.14 -35.21
CA TRP A 24 -49.69 16.33 -35.98
C TRP A 24 -50.02 16.17 -37.47
N ARG A 25 -49.84 14.96 -38.02
CA ARG A 25 -50.19 14.63 -39.40
C ARG A 25 -51.68 14.66 -39.63
N ASP A 26 -52.45 14.14 -38.70
CA ASP A 26 -53.90 14.08 -38.80
C ASP A 26 -54.57 15.46 -38.75
N VAL A 27 -54.08 16.29 -37.82
CA VAL A 27 -54.59 17.66 -37.62
C VAL A 27 -53.93 18.69 -38.54
N GLN A 28 -52.97 18.29 -39.36
CA GLN A 28 -52.16 19.19 -40.21
C GLN A 28 -51.50 20.33 -39.39
N TYR A 29 -51.10 20.03 -38.15
CA TYR A 29 -50.44 20.95 -37.24
C TYR A 29 -49.05 21.33 -37.72
N ASN A 30 -48.73 22.65 -37.74
CA ASN A 30 -47.38 23.13 -38.11
C ASN A 30 -46.62 23.49 -36.85
N PRO A 31 -45.70 22.59 -36.35
CA PRO A 31 -45.04 22.75 -35.07
C PRO A 31 -43.98 23.87 -35.10
N ASP A 32 -43.93 24.66 -34.05
CA ASP A 32 -42.86 25.62 -33.81
C ASP A 32 -41.68 24.96 -33.06
N LYS A 33 -40.51 25.65 -33.02
CA LYS A 33 -39.33 25.12 -32.35
C LYS A 33 -39.56 24.79 -30.88
N GLY A 34 -40.42 25.54 -30.19
CA GLY A 34 -40.83 25.27 -28.82
C GLY A 34 -41.61 23.99 -28.63
N ASP A 35 -42.45 23.61 -29.61
CA ASP A 35 -43.27 22.41 -29.58
C ASP A 35 -42.42 21.14 -29.63
N PHE A 36 -41.31 21.14 -30.40
CA PHE A 36 -40.38 20.03 -30.44
C PHE A 36 -39.77 19.78 -29.07
N PHE A 37 -39.33 20.81 -28.35
CA PHE A 37 -38.77 20.64 -27.00
C PHE A 37 -39.84 20.15 -26.02
N LEU A 38 -41.05 20.73 -26.07
CA LEU A 38 -42.13 20.39 -25.15
C LEU A 38 -42.61 18.93 -25.37
N TYR A 39 -42.91 18.56 -26.61
CA TYR A 39 -43.56 17.27 -26.91
C TYR A 39 -42.57 16.11 -27.07
N PHE A 40 -41.33 16.34 -27.52
CA PHE A 40 -40.38 15.28 -27.74
C PHE A 40 -39.36 15.09 -26.59
N LEU A 41 -39.17 16.10 -25.75
CA LEU A 41 -38.27 15.97 -24.63
C LEU A 41 -39.02 15.99 -23.29
N LEU A 42 -39.78 17.04 -23.03
CA LEU A 42 -40.39 17.30 -21.73
C LEU A 42 -41.54 16.33 -21.44
N LEU A 43 -42.44 16.09 -22.41
CA LEU A 43 -43.59 15.21 -22.26
C LEU A 43 -43.16 13.73 -22.01
N PRO A 44 -42.29 13.10 -22.81
CA PRO A 44 -41.82 11.76 -22.53
C PRO A 44 -41.08 11.64 -21.19
N ALA A 45 -40.34 12.68 -20.79
CA ALA A 45 -39.65 12.69 -19.49
C ALA A 45 -40.64 12.71 -18.32
N ILE A 46 -41.68 13.52 -18.38
CA ILE A 46 -42.75 13.58 -17.35
C ILE A 46 -43.49 12.25 -17.27
N ILE A 47 -43.88 11.67 -18.41
CA ILE A 47 -44.59 10.37 -18.45
C ILE A 47 -43.71 9.27 -17.86
N THR A 48 -42.43 9.24 -18.22
CA THR A 48 -41.46 8.26 -17.68
C THR A 48 -41.33 8.41 -16.17
N LEU A 49 -41.23 9.64 -15.69
CA LEU A 49 -41.13 9.93 -14.24
C LEU A 49 -42.41 9.53 -13.51
N ALA A 50 -43.58 9.80 -14.07
CA ALA A 50 -44.87 9.41 -13.50
C ALA A 50 -45.02 7.87 -13.41
N ILE A 51 -44.63 7.14 -14.45
CA ILE A 51 -44.72 5.66 -14.48
C ILE A 51 -43.69 5.02 -13.53
N LEU A 52 -42.49 5.58 -13.43
CA LEU A 52 -41.43 5.03 -12.58
C LEU A 52 -41.54 5.52 -11.12
N SER A 53 -42.29 6.60 -10.85
CA SER A 53 -42.38 7.18 -9.49
C SER A 53 -42.84 6.18 -8.41
N PRO A 54 -43.88 5.32 -8.62
CA PRO A 54 -44.27 4.35 -7.59
C PRO A 54 -43.18 3.38 -7.25
N TRP A 55 -42.44 2.95 -8.27
CA TRP A 55 -41.31 2.01 -8.08
C TRP A 55 -40.09 2.67 -7.41
N LEU A 56 -39.79 3.92 -7.77
CA LEU A 56 -38.72 4.71 -7.13
C LEU A 56 -39.07 4.99 -5.67
N ILE A 57 -40.32 5.37 -5.37
CA ILE A 57 -40.78 5.58 -4.00
C ILE A 57 -40.72 4.29 -3.19
N TYR A 58 -41.15 3.17 -3.78
CA TYR A 58 -41.08 1.86 -3.12
C TYR A 58 -39.61 1.44 -2.86
N SER A 59 -38.73 1.64 -3.82
CA SER A 59 -37.30 1.34 -3.69
C SER A 59 -36.64 2.21 -2.63
N ALA A 60 -36.94 3.52 -2.62
CA ALA A 60 -36.46 4.45 -1.60
C ALA A 60 -37.01 4.11 -0.21
N TYR A 61 -38.31 3.78 -0.12
CA TYR A 61 -38.93 3.35 1.13
C TYR A 61 -38.33 2.04 1.66
N LYS A 62 -38.12 1.07 0.78
CA LYS A 62 -37.45 -0.19 1.14
C LYS A 62 -36.03 0.05 1.66
N SER A 63 -35.24 0.88 0.98
CA SER A 63 -33.89 1.24 1.43
C SER A 63 -33.90 2.04 2.75
N TYR A 64 -34.89 2.91 2.93
CA TYR A 64 -35.09 3.65 4.18
C TYR A 64 -35.49 2.73 5.32
N LYS A 65 -36.42 1.78 5.05
CA LYS A 65 -36.86 0.77 6.04
C LYS A 65 -35.69 -0.14 6.46
N GLU A 66 -34.90 -0.62 5.50
CA GLU A 66 -33.70 -1.44 5.78
C GLU A 66 -32.65 -0.66 6.60
N LYS A 67 -32.46 0.64 6.30
CA LYS A 67 -31.59 1.52 7.10
C LYS A 67 -32.16 1.76 8.50
N LYS A 68 -33.49 1.94 8.62
CA LYS A 68 -34.15 2.17 9.91
C LYS A 68 -34.19 0.88 10.76
N GLU A 69 -34.39 -0.28 10.17
CA GLU A 69 -34.30 -1.57 10.85
C GLU A 69 -32.86 -1.85 11.31
N LYS A 70 -31.84 -1.53 10.49
CA LYS A 70 -30.44 -1.60 10.92
C LYS A 70 -30.13 -0.60 12.04
N ALA A 71 -30.66 0.62 11.99
CA ALA A 71 -30.47 1.61 13.04
C ALA A 71 -31.29 1.28 14.32
N ALA A 72 -32.48 0.71 14.20
CA ALA A 72 -33.28 0.28 15.33
C ALA A 72 -32.70 -0.94 16.03
N ASN A 73 -32.10 -1.88 15.27
CA ASN A 73 -31.36 -2.99 15.84
C ASN A 73 -30.05 -2.54 16.53
N GLN A 74 -29.44 -1.42 16.07
CA GLN A 74 -28.30 -0.81 16.78
C GLN A 74 -28.70 -0.04 18.05
N SER A 75 -29.94 0.45 18.14
CA SER A 75 -30.40 1.20 19.32
C SER A 75 -31.02 0.31 20.42
N GLN A 76 -31.23 -0.97 20.16
CA GLN A 76 -31.74 -1.94 21.15
C GLN A 76 -30.63 -2.75 21.86
N ASP A 77 -29.39 -2.62 21.40
CA ASP A 77 -28.24 -3.31 22.00
C ASP A 77 -27.61 -2.58 23.18
N ASP A 78 -28.09 -1.39 23.54
CA ASP A 78 -27.50 -0.60 24.64
C ASP A 78 -28.10 -0.90 26.05
N ASP A 79 -29.06 -1.82 26.19
CA ASP A 79 -29.65 -2.09 27.48
C ASP A 79 -29.92 -3.57 27.83
N SER A 80 -29.15 -4.48 27.24
CA SER A 80 -29.19 -5.89 27.71
C SER A 80 -27.84 -6.58 27.45
N GLN A 81 -26.94 -6.50 28.41
CA GLN A 81 -25.87 -7.47 28.57
C GLN A 81 -26.48 -8.89 28.66
N LYS A 82 -26.67 -9.52 27.52
CA LYS A 82 -26.69 -10.97 27.41
C LYS A 82 -25.67 -11.34 26.35
N GLN A 83 -24.54 -11.81 26.81
CA GLN A 83 -23.52 -12.54 26.06
C GLN A 83 -24.20 -13.60 25.19
N THR A 84 -24.43 -13.27 23.91
CA THR A 84 -24.48 -14.26 22.84
C THR A 84 -23.08 -14.35 22.30
N THR A 85 -22.32 -15.29 22.82
CA THR A 85 -21.07 -15.76 22.21
C THR A 85 -21.39 -16.27 20.81
N THR A 86 -21.32 -15.38 19.82
CA THR A 86 -20.99 -15.79 18.45
C THR A 86 -19.61 -16.42 18.56
N PRO A 87 -19.36 -17.62 17.99
CA PRO A 87 -18.02 -18.18 18.03
C PRO A 87 -17.09 -17.15 17.40
N ASP A 88 -16.08 -16.73 18.16
CA ASP A 88 -15.02 -15.84 17.71
C ASP A 88 -14.44 -16.45 16.43
N GLN A 89 -14.72 -15.85 15.29
CA GLN A 89 -13.96 -16.15 14.10
C GLN A 89 -12.51 -15.73 14.43
N PRO A 90 -11.54 -16.62 14.26
CA PRO A 90 -10.15 -16.27 14.53
C PRO A 90 -9.81 -15.04 13.71
N LEU A 91 -9.26 -14.02 14.37
CA LEU A 91 -8.74 -12.84 13.71
C LEU A 91 -7.69 -13.29 12.69
N GLU A 92 -7.85 -12.87 11.44
CA GLU A 92 -6.83 -13.13 10.43
C GLU A 92 -5.64 -12.22 10.72
N GLN A 93 -4.52 -12.81 11.13
CA GLN A 93 -3.30 -12.10 11.48
C GLN A 93 -2.20 -12.45 10.47
N LEU A 94 -1.46 -11.44 10.03
CA LEU A 94 -0.24 -11.59 9.24
C LEU A 94 0.92 -11.12 10.09
N ASP A 95 1.95 -11.95 10.18
CA ASP A 95 3.18 -11.66 10.92
C ASP A 95 4.37 -11.77 9.99
N PHE A 96 5.28 -10.77 10.06
CA PHE A 96 6.52 -10.75 9.29
C PHE A 96 7.67 -10.26 10.13
N HIS A 97 8.87 -10.80 9.89
CA HIS A 97 10.11 -10.17 10.31
C HIS A 97 10.54 -9.15 9.25
N ILE A 98 10.94 -7.95 9.71
CA ILE A 98 11.55 -6.90 8.89
C ILE A 98 13.03 -6.90 9.19
N TYR A 99 13.85 -7.16 8.18
CA TYR A 99 15.31 -7.16 8.31
C TYR A 99 15.91 -5.80 7.99
N SER A 100 15.33 -5.08 7.04
CA SER A 100 15.67 -3.69 6.72
C SER A 100 14.48 -2.93 6.20
N ALA A 101 14.50 -1.62 6.39
CA ALA A 101 13.56 -0.69 5.80
C ALA A 101 14.28 0.62 5.49
N PHE A 102 14.06 1.17 4.30
CA PHE A 102 14.62 2.45 3.88
C PHE A 102 13.53 3.27 3.18
N ALA A 103 13.57 4.58 3.39
CA ALA A 103 12.68 5.52 2.74
C ALA A 103 13.45 6.79 2.37
N ILE A 104 13.12 7.38 1.22
CA ILE A 104 13.66 8.65 0.76
C ILE A 104 12.52 9.53 0.24
N HIS A 105 12.57 10.80 0.56
CA HIS A 105 11.66 11.86 0.12
C HIS A 105 12.41 13.20 0.12
N ALA A 106 11.85 14.23 -0.48
CA ALA A 106 12.45 15.58 -0.39
C ALA A 106 12.56 16.12 1.04
N LEU A 107 11.80 15.55 1.98
CA LEU A 107 11.88 15.87 3.41
C LEU A 107 13.11 15.25 4.11
N GLY A 108 13.79 14.29 3.47
CA GLY A 108 14.94 13.60 4.02
C GLY A 108 14.90 12.08 3.80
N GLU A 109 15.57 11.35 4.67
CA GLU A 109 15.65 9.90 4.64
C GLU A 109 15.17 9.30 5.97
N ASN A 110 14.51 8.15 5.90
CA ASN A 110 14.12 7.34 7.03
C ASN A 110 13.36 8.13 8.13
N GLU A 111 13.88 8.13 9.34
CA GLU A 111 13.28 8.79 10.51
C GLU A 111 13.11 10.30 10.32
N ALA A 112 14.04 10.95 9.60
CA ALA A 112 13.96 12.38 9.33
C ALA A 112 12.68 12.79 8.59
N ILE A 113 12.15 11.91 7.71
CA ILE A 113 10.89 12.17 7.00
C ILE A 113 9.74 12.32 7.99
N VAL A 114 9.65 11.43 8.97
CA VAL A 114 8.58 11.46 9.99
C VAL A 114 8.69 12.73 10.84
N GLN A 115 9.89 13.12 11.25
CA GLN A 115 10.14 14.33 12.01
C GLN A 115 9.73 15.59 11.23
N GLU A 116 10.14 15.70 9.97
CA GLU A 116 9.81 16.84 9.12
C GLU A 116 8.30 16.93 8.78
N ILE A 117 7.59 15.77 8.73
CA ILE A 117 6.12 15.76 8.63
C ILE A 117 5.49 16.32 9.91
N GLN A 118 5.99 15.96 11.09
CA GLN A 118 5.52 16.48 12.38
C GLN A 118 5.78 17.98 12.51
N ASP A 119 6.89 18.46 11.96
CA ASP A 119 7.26 19.88 11.94
C ASP A 119 6.54 20.67 10.84
N PHE A 120 5.66 20.05 10.06
CA PHE A 120 4.90 20.66 8.97
C PHE A 120 5.78 21.36 7.93
N LYS A 121 6.90 20.75 7.56
CA LYS A 121 7.82 21.31 6.57
C LYS A 121 7.14 21.48 5.22
N SER A 122 7.27 22.67 4.67
CA SER A 122 6.71 23.03 3.37
C SER A 122 7.60 22.57 2.22
N PRO A 123 7.04 22.32 1.01
CA PRO A 123 7.82 22.02 -0.17
C PRO A 123 8.72 23.20 -0.59
N ASP A 124 9.82 22.91 -1.27
CA ASP A 124 10.74 23.90 -1.81
C ASP A 124 10.28 24.44 -3.17
N LEU A 125 10.74 25.65 -3.51
CA LEU A 125 10.56 26.19 -4.86
C LEU A 125 11.52 25.47 -5.82
N ASP A 126 10.98 24.94 -6.92
CA ASP A 126 11.71 24.18 -7.95
C ASP A 126 11.81 25.01 -9.23
N ASP A 127 13.03 25.49 -9.52
CA ASP A 127 13.29 26.32 -10.69
C ASP A 127 13.29 25.53 -12.01
N GLN A 128 13.30 24.20 -11.93
CA GLN A 128 13.29 23.31 -13.10
C GLN A 128 11.86 22.94 -13.54
N LEU A 129 10.86 23.18 -12.70
CA LEU A 129 9.45 22.90 -12.98
C LEU A 129 8.69 24.22 -13.10
N LEU A 130 8.03 24.40 -14.23
CA LEU A 130 7.35 25.65 -14.52
C LEU A 130 5.83 25.44 -14.63
N ASN A 131 5.09 26.42 -14.16
CA ASN A 131 3.64 26.47 -14.42
C ASN A 131 3.35 27.01 -15.84
N SER A 132 2.08 27.03 -16.23
CA SER A 132 1.63 27.55 -17.54
C SER A 132 1.98 29.02 -17.81
N TYR A 133 2.44 29.76 -16.79
CA TYR A 133 2.91 31.15 -16.90
C TYR A 133 4.43 31.26 -16.94
N GLY A 134 5.16 30.14 -16.94
CA GLY A 134 6.63 30.11 -16.91
C GLY A 134 7.23 30.48 -15.53
N LEU A 135 6.47 30.36 -14.46
CA LEU A 135 6.95 30.60 -13.11
C LEU A 135 7.27 29.29 -12.41
N PRO A 136 8.36 29.26 -11.57
CA PRO A 136 8.71 28.10 -10.77
C PRO A 136 7.56 27.59 -9.91
N LEU A 137 7.51 26.27 -9.72
CA LEU A 137 6.51 25.58 -8.88
C LEU A 137 7.12 25.14 -7.55
N LEU A 138 6.26 24.96 -6.56
CA LEU A 138 6.61 24.23 -5.35
C LEU A 138 6.63 22.73 -5.66
N SER A 139 7.67 22.02 -5.24
CA SER A 139 7.79 20.58 -5.41
C SER A 139 8.45 19.89 -4.21
N TYR A 140 8.24 18.59 -4.11
CA TYR A 140 9.01 17.70 -3.26
C TYR A 140 10.00 16.90 -4.12
N ARG A 141 10.95 17.60 -4.79
CA ARG A 141 12.03 16.99 -5.55
C ARG A 141 13.17 16.56 -4.64
N ILE A 142 13.65 15.34 -4.79
CA ILE A 142 14.88 14.84 -4.16
C ILE A 142 16.09 15.42 -4.92
N LYS A 143 16.85 16.31 -4.27
CA LYS A 143 17.88 17.12 -4.96
C LYS A 143 19.16 16.34 -5.27
N ASP A 144 19.57 15.43 -4.39
CA ASP A 144 20.87 14.75 -4.44
C ASP A 144 20.79 13.32 -5.03
N LEU A 145 19.71 13.03 -5.74
CA LEU A 145 19.57 11.74 -6.40
C LEU A 145 20.52 11.64 -7.59
N ALA A 146 21.43 10.67 -7.57
CA ALA A 146 22.26 10.35 -8.72
C ALA A 146 21.36 9.94 -9.89
N GLU A 147 21.35 10.72 -10.97
CA GLU A 147 20.55 10.39 -12.14
C GLU A 147 21.22 9.24 -12.91
N SER A 148 20.45 8.21 -13.21
CA SER A 148 20.84 7.20 -14.19
C SER A 148 21.09 7.94 -15.50
N SER A 149 22.23 7.69 -16.16
CA SER A 149 22.53 8.37 -17.41
C SER A 149 21.55 7.92 -18.49
N GLU A 150 21.17 8.80 -19.41
CA GLU A 150 20.38 8.40 -20.60
C GLU A 150 21.10 7.31 -21.40
N GLU A 151 22.43 7.20 -21.28
CA GLU A 151 23.28 6.18 -21.90
C GLU A 151 23.03 4.77 -21.33
N ASP A 152 22.52 4.63 -20.09
CA ASP A 152 22.14 3.35 -19.50
C ASP A 152 20.87 2.78 -20.15
N PHE A 153 20.11 3.62 -20.86
CA PHE A 153 18.89 3.20 -21.55
C PHE A 153 19.15 3.05 -23.06
N GLN A 154 19.05 1.84 -23.57
CA GLN A 154 19.20 1.54 -25.00
C GLN A 154 18.06 2.12 -25.87
N TYR A 155 16.95 2.50 -25.27
CA TYR A 155 15.76 3.07 -25.90
C TYR A 155 15.40 4.40 -25.22
N VAL A 156 14.65 5.24 -25.94
CA VAL A 156 14.16 6.51 -25.42
C VAL A 156 13.18 6.22 -24.27
N ALA A 157 13.68 6.33 -23.04
CA ALA A 157 12.85 6.28 -21.83
C ALA A 157 12.28 7.67 -21.51
N SER A 158 11.09 7.74 -20.92
CA SER A 158 10.57 9.02 -20.43
C SER A 158 11.42 9.55 -19.26
N PRO A 159 11.52 10.88 -19.08
CA PRO A 159 12.23 11.44 -17.92
C PRO A 159 11.75 10.85 -16.59
N ARG A 160 10.44 10.63 -16.47
CA ARG A 160 9.83 9.99 -15.31
C ARG A 160 10.33 8.56 -15.08
N GLN A 161 10.46 7.75 -16.14
CA GLN A 161 10.97 6.38 -16.01
C GLN A 161 12.44 6.37 -15.58
N ILE A 162 13.27 7.24 -16.14
CA ILE A 162 14.67 7.40 -15.74
C ILE A 162 14.76 7.76 -14.26
N ARG A 163 13.94 8.69 -13.81
CA ARG A 163 13.91 9.14 -12.41
C ARG A 163 13.48 8.02 -11.47
N ILE A 164 12.44 7.26 -11.83
CA ILE A 164 11.98 6.10 -11.06
C ILE A 164 13.06 5.01 -11.00
N MET A 165 13.76 4.73 -12.09
CA MET A 165 14.87 3.78 -12.09
C MET A 165 16.03 4.23 -11.20
N SER A 166 16.36 5.51 -11.17
CA SER A 166 17.34 6.07 -10.25
C SER A 166 16.94 5.87 -8.79
N LEU A 167 15.65 6.06 -8.48
CA LEU A 167 15.10 5.80 -7.14
C LEU A 167 15.14 4.30 -6.78
N ILE A 168 14.80 3.40 -7.71
CA ILE A 168 14.92 1.95 -7.51
C ILE A 168 16.36 1.57 -7.21
N ARG A 169 17.31 2.05 -8.02
CA ARG A 169 18.74 1.80 -7.82
C ARG A 169 19.20 2.28 -6.45
N HIS A 170 18.84 3.50 -6.06
CA HIS A 170 19.16 4.04 -4.74
C HIS A 170 18.64 3.13 -3.62
N GLN A 171 17.41 2.63 -3.70
CA GLN A 171 16.86 1.73 -2.71
C GLN A 171 17.56 0.36 -2.66
N LEU A 172 18.01 -0.16 -3.80
CA LEU A 172 18.82 -1.38 -3.87
C LEU A 172 20.20 -1.17 -3.22
N GLU A 173 20.84 -0.03 -3.48
CA GLU A 173 22.11 0.36 -2.88
C GLU A 173 22.02 0.52 -1.35
N GLN A 174 20.92 1.09 -0.83
CA GLN A 174 20.67 1.17 0.61
C GLN A 174 20.54 -0.21 1.29
N ASN A 175 20.06 -1.21 0.55
CA ASN A 175 19.91 -2.59 1.05
C ASN A 175 21.16 -3.45 0.83
N ILE A 176 22.26 -2.91 0.32
CA ILE A 176 23.41 -3.70 -0.19
C ILE A 176 24.02 -4.65 0.85
N GLU A 177 24.18 -4.21 2.11
CA GLU A 177 24.72 -5.04 3.19
C GLU A 177 23.82 -6.25 3.46
N ASN A 178 22.52 -6.04 3.59
CA ASN A 178 21.56 -7.12 3.81
C ASN A 178 21.49 -8.08 2.62
N LEU A 179 21.62 -7.54 1.41
CA LEU A 179 21.63 -8.34 0.18
C LEU A 179 22.91 -9.18 0.04
N TYR A 180 24.06 -8.72 0.56
CA TYR A 180 25.28 -9.54 0.63
C TYR A 180 25.11 -10.75 1.58
N HIS A 181 24.57 -10.55 2.78
CA HIS A 181 24.28 -11.65 3.70
C HIS A 181 23.29 -12.64 3.07
N LEU A 182 22.27 -12.12 2.39
CA LEU A 182 21.30 -12.93 1.67
C LEU A 182 21.94 -13.74 0.53
N ALA A 183 22.87 -13.14 -0.23
CA ALA A 183 23.60 -13.79 -1.30
C ALA A 183 24.41 -14.99 -0.77
N GLU A 184 25.12 -14.80 0.33
CA GLU A 184 25.89 -15.88 0.97
C GLU A 184 24.98 -16.99 1.49
N HIS A 185 23.85 -16.65 2.13
CA HIS A 185 22.89 -17.66 2.58
C HIS A 185 22.26 -18.42 1.40
N LEU A 186 21.86 -17.76 0.33
CA LEU A 186 21.34 -18.39 -0.90
C LEU A 186 22.36 -19.39 -1.46
N LYS A 187 23.64 -19.01 -1.51
CA LYS A 187 24.73 -19.83 -1.99
C LYS A 187 24.91 -21.11 -1.15
N ARG A 188 24.92 -20.95 0.18
CA ARG A 188 25.02 -22.08 1.12
C ARG A 188 23.80 -23.00 1.01
N SER A 189 22.58 -22.42 0.93
CA SER A 189 21.35 -23.18 0.78
C SER A 189 21.29 -23.97 -0.54
N ILE A 190 21.74 -23.38 -1.66
CA ILE A 190 21.83 -24.08 -2.96
C ILE A 190 22.80 -25.28 -2.84
N LEU A 191 23.99 -25.07 -2.29
CA LEU A 191 24.99 -26.12 -2.12
C LEU A 191 24.44 -27.25 -1.26
N PHE A 192 23.74 -26.95 -0.17
CA PHE A 192 23.24 -27.94 0.78
C PHE A 192 22.01 -28.71 0.27
N TYR A 193 21.03 -28.03 -0.35
CA TYR A 193 19.75 -28.65 -0.71
C TYR A 193 19.65 -29.08 -2.17
N GLU A 194 20.36 -28.43 -3.10
CA GLU A 194 20.22 -28.68 -4.54
C GLU A 194 21.36 -29.54 -5.11
N SER A 195 22.50 -29.59 -4.44
CA SER A 195 23.60 -30.45 -4.88
C SER A 195 23.41 -31.91 -4.38
N HIS A 196 23.17 -32.83 -5.31
CA HIS A 196 23.00 -34.23 -5.00
C HIS A 196 24.27 -34.88 -4.33
N GLN A 197 25.44 -34.28 -4.51
CA GLN A 197 26.70 -34.77 -3.97
C GLN A 197 26.91 -34.37 -2.52
N ILE A 198 26.27 -33.31 -2.01
CA ILE A 198 26.54 -32.75 -0.68
C ILE A 198 25.50 -33.21 0.36
N ARG A 199 24.36 -33.74 -0.03
CA ARG A 199 23.34 -34.30 0.90
C ARG A 199 23.87 -35.42 1.79
N GLU A 200 24.94 -36.10 1.38
CA GLU A 200 25.55 -37.20 2.14
C GLU A 200 26.78 -36.75 2.96
N TYR A 201 27.26 -35.51 2.76
CA TYR A 201 28.45 -35.01 3.44
C TYR A 201 28.08 -33.73 4.22
N HIS A 202 28.34 -33.78 5.52
CA HIS A 202 28.36 -32.58 6.35
C HIS A 202 29.35 -31.57 5.75
N MET A 203 28.94 -30.26 5.66
CA MET A 203 29.88 -29.26 5.19
C MET A 203 31.09 -29.22 6.12
N HIS A 204 32.23 -29.76 5.65
CA HIS A 204 33.45 -29.73 6.41
C HIS A 204 33.95 -28.29 6.52
N PRO A 205 34.32 -27.80 7.73
CA PRO A 205 34.79 -26.42 7.93
C PRO A 205 35.94 -26.01 7.00
N ALA A 206 36.81 -26.92 6.60
CA ALA A 206 37.86 -26.69 5.61
C ALA A 206 37.36 -26.33 4.20
N TRP A 207 36.09 -26.52 3.90
CA TRP A 207 35.46 -26.09 2.63
C TRP A 207 34.96 -24.63 2.69
N VAL A 208 34.72 -24.15 3.91
CA VAL A 208 34.30 -22.76 4.15
C VAL A 208 35.54 -21.87 4.34
N ASP A 209 36.54 -22.39 5.09
CA ASP A 209 37.84 -21.74 5.28
C ASP A 209 38.98 -22.77 5.13
N PRO A 210 39.66 -22.82 3.97
CA PRO A 210 40.76 -23.76 3.72
C PRO A 210 41.96 -23.62 4.65
N ASN A 211 42.07 -22.51 5.39
CA ASN A 211 43.18 -22.24 6.32
C ASN A 211 42.81 -22.52 7.77
N SER A 212 41.60 -22.99 8.06
CA SER A 212 41.22 -23.36 9.43
C SER A 212 41.92 -24.65 9.84
N GLU A 213 42.67 -24.62 10.93
CA GLU A 213 43.22 -25.81 11.60
C GLU A 213 42.09 -26.52 12.36
N TYR A 214 41.36 -27.41 11.69
CA TYR A 214 40.36 -28.26 12.35
C TYR A 214 40.92 -29.67 12.63
N ASP A 215 40.70 -30.12 13.86
CA ASP A 215 40.99 -31.48 14.25
C ASP A 215 39.91 -32.44 13.68
N ASP A 216 40.29 -33.47 12.97
CA ASP A 216 39.44 -34.41 12.21
C ASP A 216 38.44 -35.22 13.05
N THR A 217 38.35 -34.98 14.35
CA THR A 217 37.61 -35.86 15.26
C THR A 217 36.15 -35.49 15.50
N GLU A 218 35.71 -34.23 15.26
CA GLU A 218 34.30 -33.83 15.35
C GLU A 218 33.98 -32.77 14.30
N THR A 219 33.39 -33.18 13.19
CA THR A 219 32.79 -32.25 12.24
C THR A 219 31.52 -31.61 12.85
N PRO A 220 31.48 -30.31 13.14
CA PRO A 220 30.25 -29.69 13.60
C PRO A 220 29.22 -29.81 12.49
N VAL A 221 28.06 -30.34 12.81
CA VAL A 221 26.90 -30.32 11.90
C VAL A 221 26.42 -28.87 11.84
N VAL A 222 26.80 -28.16 10.78
CA VAL A 222 26.27 -26.82 10.52
C VAL A 222 24.86 -26.98 9.94
N GLU A 223 23.85 -26.63 10.71
CA GLU A 223 22.48 -26.61 10.24
C GLU A 223 22.33 -25.41 9.29
N VAL A 224 22.07 -25.67 8.00
CA VAL A 224 21.82 -24.65 6.99
C VAL A 224 20.32 -24.49 6.84
N HIS A 225 19.78 -23.32 7.17
CA HIS A 225 18.38 -23.03 6.96
C HIS A 225 18.07 -22.92 5.45
N ARG A 226 16.93 -23.50 5.04
CA ARG A 226 16.57 -23.51 3.63
C ARG A 226 16.12 -22.13 3.17
N LEU A 227 16.75 -21.65 2.09
CA LEU A 227 16.35 -20.42 1.40
C LEU A 227 16.29 -20.69 -0.11
N ASN A 228 15.12 -20.50 -0.70
CA ASN A 228 14.89 -20.88 -2.10
C ASN A 228 15.24 -19.76 -3.07
N ARG A 229 14.81 -18.51 -2.78
CA ARG A 229 14.99 -17.36 -3.66
C ARG A 229 14.68 -16.02 -2.97
N LEU A 230 15.16 -14.96 -3.60
CA LEU A 230 14.76 -13.57 -3.35
C LEU A 230 13.65 -13.17 -4.34
N ASN A 231 12.54 -12.64 -3.84
CA ASN A 231 11.50 -12.04 -4.65
C ASN A 231 11.57 -10.52 -4.51
N LEU A 232 11.69 -9.83 -5.63
CA LEU A 232 11.65 -8.38 -5.72
C LEU A 232 10.28 -7.95 -6.23
N HIS A 233 9.48 -7.32 -5.38
CA HIS A 233 8.18 -6.76 -5.74
C HIS A 233 8.30 -5.24 -5.88
N ILE A 234 8.10 -4.73 -7.08
CA ILE A 234 8.19 -3.30 -7.40
C ILE A 234 6.78 -2.77 -7.61
N LEU A 235 6.36 -1.88 -6.72
CA LEU A 235 5.05 -1.26 -6.71
C LEU A 235 5.15 0.09 -7.42
N LEU A 236 4.47 0.22 -8.54
CA LEU A 236 4.49 1.38 -9.42
C LEU A 236 3.08 1.96 -9.61
N PRO A 237 2.93 3.25 -9.92
CA PRO A 237 1.64 3.83 -10.26
C PRO A 237 1.07 3.26 -11.57
N GLU A 238 -0.27 3.12 -11.62
CA GLU A 238 -1.02 2.51 -12.72
C GLU A 238 -0.79 3.23 -14.07
N ASP A 239 -0.56 4.53 -14.05
CA ASP A 239 -0.33 5.33 -15.25
C ASP A 239 0.97 4.96 -16.00
N LEU A 240 1.90 4.25 -15.35
CA LEU A 240 3.09 3.70 -15.98
C LEU A 240 2.86 2.40 -16.76
N LEU A 241 1.75 1.71 -16.58
CA LEU A 241 1.50 0.36 -17.12
C LEU A 241 1.80 0.22 -18.62
N HIS A 242 1.53 1.26 -19.41
CA HIS A 242 1.69 1.22 -20.86
C HIS A 242 3.00 1.84 -21.38
N ILE A 243 3.75 2.52 -20.52
CA ILE A 243 4.99 3.21 -20.89
C ILE A 243 6.23 2.60 -20.23
N TRP A 244 6.02 1.73 -19.24
CA TRP A 244 7.11 1.05 -18.53
C TRP A 244 7.77 -0.01 -19.41
N ASN A 245 9.10 -0.02 -19.48
CA ASN A 245 9.87 -1.02 -20.18
C ASN A 245 10.40 -2.08 -19.20
N ASP A 246 9.64 -3.17 -19.05
CA ASP A 246 9.97 -4.27 -18.12
C ASP A 246 11.31 -4.95 -18.48
N GLU A 247 11.58 -5.19 -19.77
CA GLU A 247 12.76 -5.92 -20.22
C GLU A 247 14.04 -5.18 -19.83
N GLN A 248 14.11 -3.91 -20.17
CA GLN A 248 15.27 -3.07 -19.86
C GLN A 248 15.45 -2.86 -18.35
N SER A 249 14.36 -2.64 -17.63
CA SER A 249 14.40 -2.48 -16.18
C SER A 249 14.87 -3.75 -15.49
N ASN A 250 14.44 -4.93 -15.97
CA ASN A 250 14.90 -6.22 -15.47
C ASN A 250 16.40 -6.42 -15.70
N ASP A 251 16.91 -6.06 -16.89
CA ASP A 251 18.33 -6.21 -17.20
C ASP A 251 19.20 -5.40 -16.24
N LEU A 252 18.86 -4.13 -16.00
CA LEU A 252 19.58 -3.27 -15.05
C LEU A 252 19.52 -3.78 -13.60
N ILE A 253 18.37 -4.27 -13.17
CA ILE A 253 18.20 -4.82 -11.82
C ILE A 253 18.95 -6.15 -11.65
N LEU A 254 18.91 -7.04 -12.66
CA LEU A 254 19.60 -8.31 -12.62
C LEU A 254 21.12 -8.14 -12.71
N GLU A 255 21.60 -7.12 -13.42
CA GLU A 255 23.01 -6.75 -13.43
C GLU A 255 23.49 -6.38 -12.02
N PHE A 256 22.74 -5.50 -11.31
CA PHE A 256 23.03 -5.16 -9.92
C PHE A 256 23.07 -6.40 -9.01
N PHE A 257 22.08 -7.30 -9.09
CA PHE A 257 22.08 -8.52 -8.29
C PHE A 257 23.25 -9.46 -8.62
N THR A 258 23.65 -9.50 -9.88
CA THR A 258 24.79 -10.32 -10.32
C THR A 258 26.12 -9.77 -9.76
N GLU A 259 26.28 -8.44 -9.71
CA GLU A 259 27.45 -7.78 -9.12
C GLU A 259 27.61 -8.10 -7.63
N ILE A 260 26.52 -8.20 -6.88
CA ILE A 260 26.53 -8.58 -5.46
C ILE A 260 26.58 -10.11 -5.23
N GLY A 261 26.63 -10.91 -6.31
CA GLY A 261 26.81 -12.36 -6.25
C GLY A 261 25.53 -13.18 -6.12
N ILE A 262 24.34 -12.58 -6.35
CA ILE A 262 23.08 -13.33 -6.45
C ILE A 262 22.86 -13.72 -7.90
N ILE A 263 22.77 -15.03 -8.16
CA ILE A 263 22.50 -15.53 -9.51
C ILE A 263 21.08 -15.22 -9.95
N SER A 264 20.90 -14.82 -11.21
CA SER A 264 19.62 -14.38 -11.77
C SER A 264 18.48 -15.39 -11.61
N GLN A 265 18.77 -16.69 -11.62
CA GLN A 265 17.78 -17.76 -11.42
C GLN A 265 17.18 -17.79 -9.99
N LYS A 266 17.83 -17.13 -9.04
CA LYS A 266 17.36 -17.03 -7.64
C LYS A 266 16.70 -15.70 -7.34
N VAL A 267 16.62 -14.79 -8.31
CA VAL A 267 15.89 -13.55 -8.21
C VAL A 267 14.61 -13.66 -9.05
N HIS A 268 13.48 -13.31 -8.44
CA HIS A 268 12.21 -13.19 -9.14
C HIS A 268 11.71 -11.76 -9.03
N ILE A 269 11.54 -11.08 -10.16
CA ILE A 269 11.09 -9.69 -10.22
C ILE A 269 9.62 -9.68 -10.65
N GLU A 270 8.78 -8.97 -9.91
CA GLU A 270 7.36 -8.80 -10.21
C GLU A 270 6.98 -7.32 -10.09
N TYR A 271 6.45 -6.73 -11.17
CA TYR A 271 5.93 -5.36 -11.18
C TYR A 271 4.44 -5.35 -10.87
N HIS A 272 4.03 -4.42 -10.02
CA HIS A 272 2.63 -4.20 -9.64
C HIS A 272 2.25 -2.77 -9.97
N PHE A 273 1.41 -2.59 -10.98
CA PHE A 273 0.88 -1.29 -11.38
C PHE A 273 -0.42 -1.01 -10.63
N LEU A 274 -0.39 -0.08 -9.71
CA LEU A 274 -1.43 0.13 -8.71
C LEU A 274 -2.16 1.45 -8.92
N GLY A 275 -3.49 1.38 -8.98
CA GLY A 275 -4.34 2.55 -9.07
C GLY A 275 -4.72 3.10 -7.68
N GLU A 276 -4.87 4.41 -7.55
CA GLU A 276 -5.11 5.12 -6.29
C GLU A 276 -6.13 4.45 -5.35
N ARG A 277 -7.25 4.00 -5.89
CA ARG A 277 -8.37 3.47 -5.08
C ARG A 277 -8.17 2.06 -4.57
N VAL A 278 -7.30 1.30 -5.18
CA VAL A 278 -7.12 -0.13 -4.91
C VAL A 278 -5.71 -0.46 -4.39
N ALA A 279 -4.77 0.48 -4.49
CA ALA A 279 -3.36 0.25 -4.19
C ALA A 279 -3.15 -0.38 -2.81
N TYR A 280 -3.72 0.20 -1.76
CA TYR A 280 -3.57 -0.31 -0.40
C TYR A 280 -4.21 -1.69 -0.21
N GLN A 281 -5.38 -1.94 -0.84
CA GLN A 281 -6.05 -3.24 -0.79
C GLN A 281 -5.21 -4.32 -1.50
N GLU A 282 -4.71 -4.04 -2.70
CA GLU A 282 -3.87 -4.96 -3.47
C GLU A 282 -2.54 -5.24 -2.73
N PHE A 283 -1.98 -4.22 -2.07
CA PHE A 283 -0.80 -4.37 -1.24
C PHE A 283 -1.04 -5.33 -0.06
N ILE A 284 -2.15 -5.19 0.69
CA ILE A 284 -2.51 -6.13 1.76
C ILE A 284 -2.76 -7.54 1.21
N HIS A 285 -3.36 -7.67 0.03
CA HIS A 285 -3.53 -8.97 -0.63
C HIS A 285 -2.19 -9.58 -1.05
N LEU A 286 -1.23 -8.76 -1.47
CA LEU A 286 0.13 -9.19 -1.77
C LEU A 286 0.81 -9.73 -0.50
N LEU A 287 0.73 -9.02 0.62
CA LEU A 287 1.26 -9.47 1.90
C LEU A 287 0.64 -10.81 2.34
N LYS A 288 -0.67 -11.01 2.15
CA LYS A 288 -1.32 -12.31 2.40
C LYS A 288 -0.78 -13.46 1.53
N ARG A 289 -0.39 -13.16 0.29
CA ARG A 289 0.23 -14.18 -0.59
C ARG A 289 1.65 -14.52 -0.14
N ILE A 290 2.39 -13.50 0.29
CA ILE A 290 3.77 -13.61 0.76
C ILE A 290 3.86 -14.47 2.02
N GLN A 291 3.00 -14.27 3.01
CA GLN A 291 3.00 -15.01 4.27
C GLN A 291 2.94 -16.54 4.10
N LYS A 292 2.43 -17.02 2.99
CA LYS A 292 2.31 -18.47 2.71
C LYS A 292 3.61 -19.11 2.22
N LYS A 293 4.70 -18.34 2.13
CA LYS A 293 5.95 -18.77 1.49
C LYS A 293 7.11 -18.77 2.50
N GLU A 294 7.22 -19.86 3.22
CA GLU A 294 8.12 -20.03 4.38
C GLU A 294 9.63 -19.96 4.07
N HIS A 295 10.06 -20.25 2.83
CA HIS A 295 11.48 -20.34 2.46
C HIS A 295 11.89 -19.28 1.42
N GLU A 296 11.20 -18.17 1.37
CA GLU A 296 11.46 -17.10 0.43
C GLU A 296 11.59 -15.77 1.17
N VAL A 297 12.47 -14.91 0.69
CA VAL A 297 12.63 -13.54 1.18
C VAL A 297 12.06 -12.58 0.16
N PHE A 298 11.50 -11.49 0.63
CA PHE A 298 10.80 -10.50 -0.19
C PHE A 298 11.40 -9.12 0.05
N LEU A 299 11.92 -8.52 -1.01
CA LEU A 299 12.26 -7.11 -1.05
C LEU A 299 11.10 -6.37 -1.74
N MET A 300 10.39 -5.57 -0.95
CA MET A 300 9.28 -4.76 -1.42
C MET A 300 9.79 -3.35 -1.70
N LEU A 301 9.56 -2.83 -2.90
CA LEU A 301 9.85 -1.44 -3.25
C LEU A 301 8.56 -0.74 -3.66
N ALA A 302 8.30 0.46 -3.13
CA ALA A 302 7.25 1.34 -3.63
C ALA A 302 7.90 2.64 -4.08
N VAL A 303 7.73 2.97 -5.35
CA VAL A 303 8.46 4.08 -5.99
C VAL A 303 7.53 4.87 -6.90
N ASP A 304 7.54 6.18 -6.77
CA ASP A 304 6.87 7.09 -7.69
C ASP A 304 7.67 8.39 -7.84
N SER A 305 7.56 9.01 -9.00
CA SER A 305 8.05 10.35 -9.27
C SER A 305 7.05 11.07 -10.18
N GLU A 306 6.57 12.20 -9.73
CA GLU A 306 5.77 13.13 -10.54
C GLU A 306 6.58 14.37 -10.96
N ILE A 307 7.91 14.29 -10.86
CA ILE A 307 8.85 15.33 -11.27
C ILE A 307 9.10 15.23 -12.77
N ASP A 308 8.09 15.60 -13.54
CA ASP A 308 8.10 15.57 -15.01
C ASP A 308 7.23 16.74 -15.54
N GLN A 309 7.77 17.57 -16.43
CA GLN A 309 7.09 18.76 -16.92
C GLN A 309 5.82 18.42 -17.71
N ASP A 310 5.86 17.37 -18.55
CA ASP A 310 4.70 16.96 -19.34
C ASP A 310 3.56 16.50 -18.43
N LEU A 311 3.87 15.75 -17.39
CA LEU A 311 2.91 15.30 -16.37
C LEU A 311 2.33 16.48 -15.58
N ILE A 312 3.16 17.47 -15.25
CA ILE A 312 2.73 18.69 -14.54
C ILE A 312 1.78 19.51 -15.41
N ASP A 313 2.08 19.66 -16.70
CA ASP A 313 1.24 20.40 -17.65
C ASP A 313 -0.14 19.75 -17.79
N GLU A 314 -0.23 18.44 -17.70
CA GLU A 314 -1.49 17.70 -17.68
C GLU A 314 -2.21 17.81 -16.34
N LYS A 315 -1.55 17.47 -15.22
CA LYS A 315 -2.18 17.36 -13.89
C LYS A 315 -2.52 18.70 -13.25
N SER A 316 -1.78 19.76 -13.51
CA SER A 316 -2.02 21.10 -12.94
C SER A 316 -3.41 21.66 -13.27
N TRP A 317 -4.03 21.21 -14.36
CA TRP A 317 -5.39 21.58 -14.74
C TRP A 317 -6.47 20.72 -14.08
N MET A 318 -6.12 19.49 -13.71
CA MET A 318 -7.05 18.49 -13.19
C MET A 318 -7.14 18.51 -11.67
N VAL A 319 -6.02 18.79 -11.01
CA VAL A 319 -5.86 18.71 -9.55
C VAL A 319 -5.66 20.10 -8.97
N LYS A 320 -6.54 20.48 -8.05
CA LYS A 320 -6.41 21.73 -7.34
C LYS A 320 -5.23 21.66 -6.36
N ASP A 321 -4.44 22.74 -6.30
CA ASP A 321 -3.28 22.86 -5.40
C ASP A 321 -2.27 21.71 -5.60
N TYR A 322 -2.02 21.33 -6.87
CA TYR A 322 -1.12 20.26 -7.25
C TYR A 322 0.34 20.59 -6.87
N ILE A 323 0.96 19.73 -6.09
CA ILE A 323 2.37 19.81 -5.69
C ILE A 323 3.04 18.50 -6.12
N PRO A 324 3.84 18.50 -7.22
CA PRO A 324 4.53 17.31 -7.67
C PRO A 324 5.52 16.82 -6.60
N ALA A 325 5.58 15.53 -6.43
CA ALA A 325 6.44 14.89 -5.44
C ALA A 325 7.06 13.62 -5.97
N GLU A 326 8.12 13.19 -5.32
CA GLU A 326 8.75 11.91 -5.57
C GLU A 326 9.17 11.26 -4.26
N PHE A 327 9.13 9.95 -4.24
CA PHE A 327 9.57 9.15 -3.12
C PHE A 327 10.02 7.76 -3.57
N ALA A 328 10.79 7.12 -2.74
CA ALA A 328 10.99 5.68 -2.81
C ALA A 328 11.07 5.10 -1.40
N THR A 329 10.60 3.88 -1.26
CA THR A 329 10.76 3.12 -0.02
C THR A 329 10.98 1.66 -0.33
N SER A 330 11.72 0.99 0.55
CA SER A 330 11.95 -0.45 0.49
C SER A 330 11.81 -1.08 1.85
N CYS A 331 11.42 -2.35 1.89
CA CYS A 331 11.53 -3.18 3.07
C CYS A 331 11.87 -4.62 2.70
N LEU A 332 12.80 -5.22 3.44
CA LEU A 332 13.18 -6.62 3.33
C LEU A 332 12.42 -7.40 4.40
N ILE A 333 11.49 -8.25 3.97
CA ILE A 333 10.60 -9.01 4.86
C ILE A 333 10.66 -10.50 4.58
N ALA A 334 10.40 -11.29 5.62
CA ALA A 334 10.21 -12.73 5.48
C ALA A 334 9.22 -13.27 6.53
N ASP A 335 8.80 -14.51 6.34
CA ASP A 335 8.04 -15.25 7.34
C ASP A 335 8.83 -15.37 8.64
N PRO A 336 8.20 -15.23 9.83
CA PRO A 336 8.90 -15.29 11.12
C PRO A 336 9.62 -16.63 11.40
N SER A 337 9.25 -17.71 10.71
CA SER A 337 9.90 -19.00 10.82
C SER A 337 11.25 -19.07 10.09
N LEU A 338 11.47 -18.15 9.13
CA LEU A 338 12.71 -18.12 8.35
C LEU A 338 13.82 -17.44 9.14
N LYS A 339 14.91 -18.15 9.35
CA LYS A 339 16.16 -17.60 9.88
C LYS A 339 17.13 -17.36 8.73
N ILE A 340 17.60 -16.13 8.58
CA ILE A 340 18.63 -15.77 7.62
C ILE A 340 19.94 -15.75 8.38
N GLU A 341 20.95 -16.48 7.87
CA GLU A 341 22.27 -16.53 8.51
C GLU A 341 22.90 -15.13 8.54
N GLU A 342 23.47 -14.77 9.68
CA GLU A 342 24.17 -13.50 9.91
C GLU A 342 23.28 -12.24 9.78
N LEU A 343 21.95 -12.41 9.71
CA LEU A 343 21.02 -11.30 9.61
C LEU A 343 19.88 -11.44 10.63
N GLU A 344 19.88 -10.56 11.62
CA GLU A 344 18.85 -10.54 12.65
C GLU A 344 17.68 -9.61 12.21
N PRO A 345 16.44 -9.95 12.54
CA PRO A 345 15.31 -9.08 12.25
C PRO A 345 15.39 -7.81 13.10
N ALA A 346 15.25 -6.65 12.47
CA ALA A 346 15.24 -5.36 13.14
C ALA A 346 13.88 -5.07 13.80
N LYS A 347 12.78 -5.43 13.12
CA LYS A 347 11.42 -5.16 13.60
C LYS A 347 10.47 -6.32 13.25
N ASN A 348 9.35 -6.37 13.97
CA ASN A 348 8.23 -7.28 13.72
C ASN A 348 7.05 -6.48 13.18
N LEU A 349 6.51 -6.91 12.05
CA LEU A 349 5.31 -6.36 11.44
C LEU A 349 4.12 -7.27 11.75
N LYS A 350 3.08 -6.71 12.39
CA LYS A 350 1.83 -7.42 12.71
C LYS A 350 0.66 -6.70 12.04
N ILE A 351 -0.11 -7.43 11.25
CA ILE A 351 -1.29 -6.91 10.55
C ILE A 351 -2.50 -7.75 10.96
N VAL A 352 -3.47 -7.13 11.60
CA VAL A 352 -4.74 -7.76 11.95
C VAL A 352 -5.80 -7.31 10.97
N ILE A 353 -6.38 -8.26 10.25
CA ILE A 353 -7.38 -8.00 9.21
C ILE A 353 -8.76 -8.36 9.73
N GLY A 354 -9.72 -7.44 9.57
CA GLY A 354 -11.10 -7.63 9.99
C GLY A 354 -11.77 -6.33 10.41
N GLN A 355 -13.07 -6.40 10.71
CA GLN A 355 -13.86 -5.25 11.17
C GLN A 355 -13.86 -5.10 12.70
N GLU A 356 -12.81 -5.56 13.36
CA GLU A 356 -12.71 -5.47 14.82
C GLU A 356 -12.39 -4.03 15.26
N LYS A 357 -12.91 -3.65 16.42
CA LYS A 357 -12.57 -2.35 17.01
C LYS A 357 -11.11 -2.33 17.43
N THR A 358 -10.44 -1.20 17.20
CA THR A 358 -9.02 -1.00 17.56
C THR A 358 -8.74 -1.39 19.02
N ALA A 359 -9.62 -1.04 19.96
CA ALA A 359 -9.48 -1.43 21.38
C ALA A 359 -9.36 -2.94 21.58
N LYS A 360 -10.14 -3.76 20.85
CA LYS A 360 -10.04 -5.22 20.93
C LYS A 360 -8.72 -5.73 20.36
N VAL A 361 -8.28 -5.15 19.25
CA VAL A 361 -7.02 -5.53 18.62
C VAL A 361 -5.83 -5.20 19.54
N LEU A 362 -5.82 -4.00 20.12
CA LEU A 362 -4.79 -3.58 21.09
C LEU A 362 -4.73 -4.52 22.30
N ASN A 363 -5.90 -4.91 22.83
CA ASN A 363 -5.98 -5.88 23.92
C ASN A 363 -5.45 -7.26 23.52
N THR A 364 -5.79 -7.73 22.31
CA THR A 364 -5.36 -9.06 21.82
C THR A 364 -3.85 -9.12 21.60
N LEU A 365 -3.25 -8.00 21.19
CA LEU A 365 -1.81 -7.90 20.96
C LEU A 365 -1.02 -7.44 22.20
N ASN A 366 -1.69 -7.27 23.35
CA ASN A 366 -1.11 -6.76 24.60
C ASN A 366 -0.42 -5.38 24.47
N LEU A 367 -0.91 -4.54 23.52
CA LEU A 367 -0.34 -3.22 23.27
C LEU A 367 -0.88 -2.11 24.20
N ASN A 368 -1.96 -2.37 24.93
CA ASN A 368 -2.60 -1.37 25.81
C ASN A 368 -1.69 -0.89 26.95
N GLU A 369 -0.71 -1.69 27.34
CA GLU A 369 0.17 -1.40 28.48
C GLU A 369 1.39 -0.56 28.06
N LEU A 370 1.53 -0.26 26.77
CA LEU A 370 2.67 0.53 26.28
C LEU A 370 2.60 1.98 26.79
N PRO A 371 3.73 2.55 27.25
CA PRO A 371 3.79 3.92 27.80
C PRO A 371 3.29 4.99 26.82
N GLN A 372 3.46 4.80 25.53
CA GLN A 372 3.04 5.74 24.49
C GLN A 372 1.51 5.95 24.45
N TYR A 373 0.70 4.99 24.89
CA TYR A 373 -0.75 5.16 24.97
C TYR A 373 -1.19 6.08 26.10
N ALA A 374 -0.29 6.36 27.06
CA ALA A 374 -0.47 7.36 28.09
C ALA A 374 0.33 8.65 27.82
N GLY A 375 1.12 8.69 26.73
CA GLY A 375 1.99 9.80 26.37
C GLY A 375 1.33 10.82 25.44
N GLU A 376 2.08 11.86 25.11
CA GLU A 376 1.66 12.94 24.21
C GLU A 376 2.22 12.76 22.78
N GLU A 377 2.97 11.70 22.53
CA GLU A 377 3.63 11.47 21.25
C GLU A 377 2.66 10.90 20.21
N PRO A 378 2.67 11.38 18.96
CA PRO A 378 1.84 10.82 17.91
C PRO A 378 2.32 9.42 17.54
N TYR A 379 1.40 8.47 17.48
CA TYR A 379 1.66 7.06 17.15
C TYR A 379 0.69 6.46 16.13
N VAL A 380 -0.19 7.30 15.57
CA VAL A 380 -1.14 6.89 14.53
C VAL A 380 -0.82 7.59 13.22
N LEU A 381 -0.43 6.82 12.21
CA LEU A 381 -0.31 7.31 10.84
C LEU A 381 -1.65 7.15 10.14
N VAL A 382 -2.23 8.25 9.72
CA VAL A 382 -3.44 8.27 8.91
C VAL A 382 -3.03 8.45 7.46
N VAL A 383 -3.15 7.40 6.68
CA VAL A 383 -2.76 7.42 5.25
C VAL A 383 -3.81 8.08 4.36
N SER A 384 -4.98 8.38 4.90
CA SER A 384 -6.06 9.11 4.19
C SER A 384 -5.83 10.62 4.18
N ASP A 385 -6.60 11.33 3.36
CA ASP A 385 -6.60 12.79 3.32
C ASP A 385 -7.21 13.39 4.61
N GLN A 386 -6.56 14.40 5.19
CA GLN A 386 -7.05 15.12 6.36
C GLN A 386 -8.45 15.73 6.15
N THR A 387 -8.80 16.09 4.92
CA THR A 387 -10.10 16.66 4.57
C THR A 387 -11.20 15.62 4.42
N ASP A 388 -10.89 14.33 4.45
CA ASP A 388 -11.89 13.27 4.35
C ASP A 388 -12.65 13.06 5.66
N ILE A 389 -13.83 13.70 5.73
CA ILE A 389 -14.73 13.62 6.88
C ILE A 389 -15.19 12.18 7.16
N LYS A 390 -15.26 11.30 6.15
CA LYS A 390 -15.70 9.92 6.34
C LYS A 390 -14.60 9.11 7.00
N ALA A 391 -13.35 9.26 6.52
CA ALA A 391 -12.17 8.66 7.13
C ALA A 391 -12.03 9.08 8.59
N ALA A 392 -12.10 10.39 8.87
CA ALA A 392 -12.01 10.91 10.23
C ALA A 392 -13.09 10.35 11.16
N LYS A 393 -14.36 10.26 10.69
CA LYS A 393 -15.44 9.65 11.46
C LYS A 393 -15.26 8.15 11.69
N HIS A 394 -14.80 7.43 10.66
CA HIS A 394 -14.54 6.01 10.77
C HIS A 394 -13.40 5.75 11.76
N LEU A 395 -12.29 6.49 11.65
CA LEU A 395 -11.19 6.42 12.61
C LEU A 395 -11.68 6.70 14.05
N GLN A 396 -12.44 7.78 14.26
CA GLN A 396 -13.02 8.08 15.57
C GLN A 396 -13.87 6.93 16.15
N GLN A 397 -14.64 6.25 15.28
CA GLN A 397 -15.46 5.08 15.72
C GLN A 397 -14.58 3.88 16.09
N GLN A 398 -13.49 3.66 15.37
CA GLN A 398 -12.58 2.55 15.62
C GLN A 398 -11.80 2.73 16.93
N ILE A 399 -11.32 3.95 17.21
CA ILE A 399 -10.53 4.28 18.40
C ILE A 399 -11.38 4.57 19.64
N THR A 400 -12.71 4.55 19.53
CA THR A 400 -13.61 4.70 20.70
C THR A 400 -13.24 3.64 21.75
N GLN A 401 -13.03 4.06 22.97
CA GLN A 401 -12.55 3.24 24.12
C GLN A 401 -11.04 2.95 24.12
N THR A 402 -10.25 3.68 23.36
CA THR A 402 -8.80 3.71 23.47
C THR A 402 -8.35 5.05 24.04
N SER A 403 -7.07 5.17 24.40
CA SER A 403 -6.44 6.45 24.79
C SER A 403 -5.98 7.30 23.60
N VAL A 404 -6.27 6.84 22.38
CA VAL A 404 -5.88 7.57 21.15
C VAL A 404 -6.75 8.81 20.96
N GLU A 405 -6.11 9.96 20.87
CA GLU A 405 -6.75 11.26 20.65
C GLU A 405 -6.32 11.90 19.31
N PRO A 406 -7.03 12.90 18.80
CA PRO A 406 -6.70 13.52 17.50
C PRO A 406 -5.28 14.09 17.39
N HIS A 407 -4.67 14.50 18.47
CA HIS A 407 -3.28 15.02 18.46
C HIS A 407 -2.23 13.92 18.23
N HIS A 408 -2.59 12.64 18.35
CA HIS A 408 -1.74 11.51 18.01
C HIS A 408 -1.74 11.20 16.50
N PHE A 409 -2.53 11.91 15.67
CA PHE A 409 -2.65 11.62 14.25
C PHE A 409 -1.59 12.35 13.44
N ILE A 410 -0.89 11.59 12.59
CA ILE A 410 0.00 12.10 11.56
C ILE A 410 -0.66 11.81 10.22
N TYR A 411 -1.08 12.87 9.51
CA TYR A 411 -1.71 12.76 8.20
C TYR A 411 -0.63 12.73 7.11
N VAL A 412 -0.39 11.58 6.54
CA VAL A 412 0.70 11.36 5.59
C VAL A 412 0.41 12.00 4.23
N LYS A 413 -0.79 11.79 3.69
CA LYS A 413 -1.15 12.24 2.33
C LYS A 413 -1.04 13.74 2.13
N SER A 414 -1.44 14.54 3.11
CA SER A 414 -1.37 16.00 3.02
C SER A 414 0.04 16.57 3.17
N SER A 415 1.00 15.77 3.64
CA SER A 415 2.35 16.22 3.96
C SER A 415 3.40 15.80 2.94
N LEU A 416 3.06 14.86 2.04
CA LEU A 416 4.00 14.27 1.08
C LEU A 416 3.82 14.76 -0.36
N GLY A 417 2.93 15.70 -0.61
CA GLY A 417 2.61 16.16 -1.96
C GLY A 417 1.74 15.16 -2.72
N HIS A 418 1.67 15.31 -4.05
CA HIS A 418 0.83 14.48 -4.90
C HIS A 418 1.61 13.27 -5.40
N THR A 419 1.41 12.14 -4.75
CA THR A 419 1.86 10.80 -5.16
C THR A 419 0.65 9.88 -5.15
N GLN A 420 -0.39 10.27 -5.84
CA GLN A 420 -1.79 9.82 -5.71
C GLN A 420 -1.96 8.32 -5.60
N HIS A 421 -1.17 7.55 -6.38
CA HIS A 421 -1.39 6.11 -6.49
C HIS A 421 -0.85 5.31 -5.32
N LEU A 422 0.33 5.68 -4.78
CA LEU A 422 1.08 4.87 -3.82
C LEU A 422 1.21 5.49 -2.43
N VAL A 423 0.64 6.67 -2.19
CA VAL A 423 0.81 7.40 -0.93
C VAL A 423 0.38 6.60 0.31
N ASP A 424 -0.65 5.78 0.19
CA ASP A 424 -1.14 4.95 1.30
C ASP A 424 -0.13 3.84 1.65
N ILE A 425 0.54 3.28 0.62
CA ILE A 425 1.59 2.28 0.79
C ILE A 425 2.85 2.93 1.36
N TYR A 426 3.21 4.11 0.85
CA TYR A 426 4.33 4.87 1.38
C TYR A 426 4.13 5.22 2.86
N GLY A 427 2.93 5.69 3.22
CA GLY A 427 2.57 5.93 4.62
C GLY A 427 2.67 4.68 5.50
N PHE A 428 2.25 3.51 4.97
CA PHE A 428 2.46 2.23 5.64
C PHE A 428 3.95 1.96 5.87
N MET A 429 4.77 2.12 4.84
CA MET A 429 6.22 1.87 4.93
C MET A 429 6.91 2.85 5.90
N LEU A 430 6.46 4.11 5.98
CA LEU A 430 6.99 5.07 6.95
C LEU A 430 6.80 4.64 8.41
N SER A 431 5.83 3.76 8.71
CA SER A 431 5.67 3.21 10.06
C SER A 431 6.90 2.44 10.56
N MET A 432 7.74 1.97 9.65
CA MET A 432 8.96 1.23 9.96
C MET A 432 10.10 2.14 10.45
N HIS A 433 9.95 3.46 10.31
CA HIS A 433 10.98 4.46 10.63
C HIS A 433 10.70 5.26 11.91
N PHE A 434 9.78 4.78 12.74
CA PHE A 434 9.59 5.32 14.10
C PHE A 434 10.69 4.85 15.04
N PRO A 435 11.03 5.65 16.08
CA PRO A 435 11.95 5.25 17.12
C PRO A 435 11.59 3.89 17.73
N GLU A 436 12.58 3.14 18.22
CA GLU A 436 12.39 1.75 18.70
C GLU A 436 11.38 1.61 19.84
N HIS A 437 11.25 2.64 20.67
CA HIS A 437 10.32 2.65 21.80
C HIS A 437 8.87 2.98 21.42
N ILE A 438 8.62 3.34 20.16
CA ILE A 438 7.28 3.68 19.64
C ILE A 438 6.77 2.55 18.75
N VAL A 439 5.56 2.09 19.03
CA VAL A 439 4.82 1.15 18.18
C VAL A 439 3.77 1.91 17.38
N PRO A 440 4.06 2.32 16.14
CA PRO A 440 3.09 3.04 15.33
C PRO A 440 1.92 2.16 14.92
N PHE A 441 0.74 2.77 14.86
CA PHE A 441 -0.47 2.19 14.30
C PHE A 441 -0.77 2.84 12.97
N VAL A 442 -0.89 2.04 11.90
CA VAL A 442 -1.27 2.54 10.57
C VAL A 442 -2.75 2.32 10.33
N PHE A 443 -3.46 3.40 10.03
CA PHE A 443 -4.86 3.41 9.68
C PHE A 443 -5.05 3.81 8.21
N GLY A 444 -5.62 2.88 7.41
CA GLY A 444 -6.02 3.12 6.01
C GLY A 444 -7.54 3.00 5.85
N GLU A 445 -8.16 3.93 5.14
CA GLU A 445 -9.64 4.00 5.00
C GLU A 445 -10.22 2.95 4.06
N ASN A 446 -9.44 2.45 3.10
CA ASN A 446 -9.98 1.68 2.00
C ASN A 446 -10.38 0.25 2.42
N THR A 447 -11.64 -0.06 2.22
CA THR A 447 -12.36 -1.35 2.12
C THR A 447 -11.84 -2.58 2.89
N VAL A 448 -10.59 -2.62 3.28
CA VAL A 448 -9.99 -3.64 4.14
C VAL A 448 -9.62 -2.97 5.46
N SER A 449 -10.40 -3.23 6.51
CA SER A 449 -10.01 -2.84 7.86
C SER A 449 -8.78 -3.65 8.25
N ALA A 450 -7.61 -3.07 8.07
CA ALA A 450 -6.34 -3.64 8.50
C ALA A 450 -5.75 -2.75 9.59
N HIS A 451 -5.44 -3.36 10.73
CA HIS A 451 -4.73 -2.71 11.83
C HIS A 451 -3.28 -3.17 11.76
N THR A 452 -2.40 -2.26 11.44
CA THR A 452 -0.97 -2.56 11.26
C THR A 452 -0.16 -1.97 12.39
N PHE A 453 0.73 -2.78 12.97
CA PHE A 453 1.62 -2.41 14.06
C PHE A 453 3.05 -2.84 13.72
N VAL A 454 4.02 -1.98 14.00
CA VAL A 454 5.44 -2.28 13.83
C VAL A 454 6.12 -2.18 15.20
N GLN A 455 6.75 -3.26 15.63
CA GLN A 455 7.43 -3.35 16.92
C GLN A 455 8.90 -3.67 16.71
N SER A 456 9.79 -3.02 17.45
CA SER A 456 11.20 -3.42 17.51
C SER A 456 11.34 -4.79 18.15
N VAL A 457 12.29 -5.58 17.67
CA VAL A 457 12.64 -6.84 18.30
C VAL A 457 13.47 -6.51 19.53
N THR A 458 12.85 -6.63 20.71
CA THR A 458 13.59 -6.53 21.97
C THR A 458 14.29 -7.87 22.26
N GLU A 459 15.54 -7.85 22.71
CA GLU A 459 16.37 -9.02 23.06
C GLU A 459 15.78 -9.90 24.20
N ASN A 460 14.55 -9.65 24.65
CA ASN A 460 13.95 -10.30 25.83
C ASN A 460 13.27 -11.65 25.55
N SER A 461 13.70 -12.43 24.54
CA SER A 461 13.13 -13.77 24.30
C SER A 461 13.83 -14.91 25.06
N GLU A 462 14.86 -14.66 25.88
CA GLU A 462 15.49 -15.71 26.68
C GLU A 462 14.84 -15.98 28.04
N ASP A 463 14.10 -15.01 28.60
CA ASP A 463 13.47 -15.17 29.91
C ASP A 463 12.14 -15.93 29.89
N ASP A 464 11.38 -15.90 28.78
CA ASP A 464 10.10 -16.62 28.67
C ASP A 464 10.27 -18.15 28.47
N ALA A 465 11.42 -18.61 28.05
CA ALA A 465 11.72 -20.05 27.91
C ALA A 465 12.01 -20.72 29.26
N MET A 466 12.37 -19.97 30.30
CA MET A 466 12.65 -20.55 31.65
C MET A 466 11.41 -20.69 32.53
N VAL A 467 10.32 -20.01 32.22
CA VAL A 467 9.09 -20.07 33.04
C VAL A 467 8.19 -21.26 32.68
N LEU A 468 8.36 -21.87 31.51
CA LEU A 468 7.57 -23.04 31.08
C LEU A 468 8.17 -24.40 31.51
N ASN A 469 9.33 -24.43 32.18
CA ASN A 469 9.97 -25.66 32.69
C ASN A 469 10.18 -25.69 34.22
N SER A 470 9.43 -24.90 34.97
CA SER A 470 9.44 -24.95 36.43
C SER A 470 8.13 -25.48 37.02
#